data_fcdc477b582d2d63fea68e0e3dd5b06d
#
_entry.id   fcdc477b582d2d63fea68e0e3dd5b06d
#
_cell.length_a   1.000
_cell.length_b   1.000
_cell.length_c   1.000
_cell.angle_alpha   90.00
_cell.angle_beta   90.00
_cell.angle_gamma   90.00
#
_symmetry.space_group_name_H-M   'P 1'
#
loop_
_entity.id
_entity.type
_entity.pdbx_description
1 polymer ?
#
loop_
_entity_poly.entity_id
_entity_poly.type
_entity_poly.pdbx_seq_one_letter_code
_entity_poly.pdbx_strand_id
1 'polypeptide(L)'
;MEFYASCPEGFESALADELKRLGLSHVRRLKGRATFEGELEEGYRACLWSRLASRVFAVLGRFEAQDADELYDSVYDIAWETIIRPGATIAITARGVTEQLRNTRFSALRAKDALCDRLAETTGRRADVDAADPDVHLLLSLRQRRASISLDLSGDPLFKRLPPAATRAGEGAHVLRPDYAALVLAQVGWTALCERELTADDYENEALPTLIDASCAGGGLLLEAVNILTDRAPGAARERWGFEGWQLHDAALWEQLLAEAREREAAARERQARIVAVDIDPAARKTAERMVKCAGYKRFVDFCAAKSATVLDHAGAVAGAAVVADTTETPLSLMHDAMTLIGELRRAPELAAAPVAALTRDGLLARALHAEPERSIAVMPNNEEAALEVLDLARIAGEEQGDGVRVRRPLRARRIDAASAPEHRGLLPDRVGEG
;
A
#
# COMPACT_ATOMS: atom_id res chain seq x y z
N MET A 1 -3.46 6.96 -22.66
CA MET A 1 -2.41 5.95 -22.34
C MET A 1 -2.98 4.89 -21.39
N GLU A 2 -2.40 3.70 -21.35
CA GLU A 2 -2.75 2.67 -20.36
C GLU A 2 -1.76 2.70 -19.20
N PHE A 3 -2.29 2.69 -17.97
CA PHE A 3 -1.51 2.66 -16.74
C PHE A 3 -1.94 1.49 -15.85
N TYR A 4 -1.08 1.13 -14.91
CA TYR A 4 -1.49 0.30 -13.78
C TYR A 4 -0.73 0.68 -12.50
N ALA A 5 -1.44 0.61 -11.40
CA ALA A 5 -0.88 0.72 -10.06
C ALA A 5 -0.76 -0.69 -9.46
N SER A 6 0.44 -1.08 -9.03
CA SER A 6 0.67 -2.35 -8.34
C SER A 6 0.40 -2.20 -6.84
N CYS A 7 -0.02 -3.27 -6.19
CA CYS A 7 -0.25 -3.30 -4.75
C CYS A 7 0.04 -4.69 -4.17
N PRO A 8 0.17 -4.83 -2.86
CA PRO A 8 0.16 -6.12 -2.18
C PRO A 8 -1.14 -6.89 -2.44
N GLU A 9 -1.09 -8.22 -2.34
CA GLU A 9 -2.28 -9.06 -2.42
C GLU A 9 -3.26 -8.70 -1.28
N GLY A 10 -4.55 -8.61 -1.60
CA GLY A 10 -5.60 -8.16 -0.68
C GLY A 10 -5.94 -6.67 -0.77
N PHE A 11 -5.10 -5.84 -1.37
CA PHE A 11 -5.33 -4.39 -1.51
C PHE A 11 -6.15 -4.01 -2.74
N GLU A 12 -6.32 -4.93 -3.69
CA GLU A 12 -6.79 -4.63 -5.05
C GLU A 12 -8.14 -3.92 -5.09
N SER A 13 -9.06 -4.27 -4.18
CA SER A 13 -10.38 -3.62 -4.10
C SER A 13 -10.24 -2.19 -3.60
N ALA A 14 -9.56 -2.01 -2.46
CA ALA A 14 -9.36 -0.69 -1.86
C ALA A 14 -8.57 0.24 -2.80
N LEU A 15 -7.54 -0.28 -3.48
CA LEU A 15 -6.79 0.47 -4.48
C LEU A 15 -7.68 0.90 -5.66
N ALA A 16 -8.51 0.00 -6.20
CA ALA A 16 -9.41 0.36 -7.30
C ALA A 16 -10.41 1.45 -6.87
N ASP A 17 -10.93 1.38 -5.66
CA ASP A 17 -11.86 2.38 -5.12
C ASP A 17 -11.13 3.71 -4.83
N GLU A 18 -9.87 3.68 -4.37
CA GLU A 18 -9.02 4.86 -4.23
C GLU A 18 -8.81 5.56 -5.59
N LEU A 19 -8.39 4.81 -6.62
CA LEU A 19 -8.14 5.38 -7.95
C LEU A 19 -9.40 6.01 -8.57
N LYS A 20 -10.58 5.41 -8.37
CA LYS A 20 -11.86 6.01 -8.78
C LYS A 20 -12.14 7.32 -8.06
N ARG A 21 -11.90 7.39 -6.73
CA ARG A 21 -12.06 8.63 -5.95
C ARG A 21 -11.08 9.73 -6.39
N LEU A 22 -9.91 9.37 -6.91
CA LEU A 22 -8.97 10.29 -7.53
C LEU A 22 -9.42 10.79 -8.91
N GLY A 23 -10.60 10.34 -9.40
CA GLY A 23 -11.16 10.73 -10.68
C GLY A 23 -10.62 9.96 -11.89
N LEU A 24 -9.85 8.88 -11.66
CA LEU A 24 -9.24 8.13 -12.76
C LEU A 24 -10.28 7.27 -13.50
N SER A 25 -10.16 7.22 -14.82
CA SER A 25 -11.11 6.58 -15.70
C SER A 25 -10.78 5.11 -15.99
N HIS A 26 -11.80 4.30 -16.33
CA HIS A 26 -11.65 2.91 -16.74
C HIS A 26 -10.90 2.03 -15.75
N VAL A 27 -11.07 2.31 -14.44
CA VAL A 27 -10.40 1.57 -13.38
C VAL A 27 -10.89 0.12 -13.33
N ARG A 28 -9.96 -0.84 -13.45
CA ARG A 28 -10.25 -2.29 -13.39
C ARG A 28 -9.35 -2.97 -12.37
N ARG A 29 -9.96 -3.72 -11.46
CA ARG A 29 -9.24 -4.53 -10.48
C ARG A 29 -8.70 -5.81 -11.12
N LEU A 30 -7.42 -6.07 -10.92
CA LEU A 30 -6.73 -7.31 -11.30
C LEU A 30 -5.92 -7.83 -10.10
N LYS A 31 -5.49 -9.10 -10.13
CA LYS A 31 -4.65 -9.65 -9.06
C LYS A 31 -3.33 -8.88 -8.94
N GLY A 32 -3.05 -8.33 -7.74
CA GLY A 32 -1.85 -7.57 -7.40
C GLY A 32 -1.75 -6.19 -8.05
N ARG A 33 -2.85 -5.67 -8.65
CA ARG A 33 -2.86 -4.34 -9.29
C ARG A 33 -4.27 -3.85 -9.63
N ALA A 34 -4.37 -2.55 -9.92
CA ALA A 34 -5.49 -1.96 -10.63
C ALA A 34 -4.98 -1.28 -11.90
N THR A 35 -5.70 -1.42 -13.03
CA THR A 35 -5.41 -0.71 -14.29
C THR A 35 -6.32 0.49 -14.43
N PHE A 36 -5.88 1.52 -15.14
CA PHE A 36 -6.67 2.69 -15.51
C PHE A 36 -6.17 3.27 -16.83
N GLU A 37 -6.97 4.13 -17.42
CA GLU A 37 -6.65 4.81 -18.68
C GLU A 37 -6.72 6.32 -18.48
N GLY A 38 -5.92 7.07 -19.22
CA GLY A 38 -5.90 8.52 -19.16
C GLY A 38 -4.72 9.11 -19.90
N GLU A 39 -4.50 10.40 -19.71
CA GLU A 39 -3.35 11.14 -20.21
C GLU A 39 -2.23 11.14 -19.17
N LEU A 40 -1.23 11.97 -19.35
CA LEU A 40 -0.07 12.07 -18.45
C LEU A 40 -0.47 12.53 -17.04
N GLU A 41 -1.48 13.40 -16.96
CA GLU A 41 -1.99 13.94 -15.70
C GLU A 41 -2.51 12.85 -14.77
N GLU A 42 -3.28 11.89 -15.30
CA GLU A 42 -3.82 10.77 -14.50
C GLU A 42 -2.71 9.87 -13.97
N GLY A 43 -1.65 9.64 -14.74
CA GLY A 43 -0.45 8.94 -14.28
C GLY A 43 0.23 9.67 -13.12
N TYR A 44 0.37 10.99 -13.23
CA TYR A 44 0.94 11.85 -12.19
C TYR A 44 0.04 11.90 -10.95
N ARG A 45 -1.27 12.06 -11.11
CA ARG A 45 -2.23 12.02 -9.99
C ARG A 45 -2.14 10.72 -9.22
N ALA A 46 -2.06 9.59 -9.91
CA ALA A 46 -1.87 8.29 -9.26
C ALA A 46 -0.55 8.23 -8.46
N CYS A 47 0.55 8.76 -8.99
CA CYS A 47 1.83 8.83 -8.30
C CYS A 47 1.78 9.74 -7.06
N LEU A 48 1.17 10.93 -7.19
CA LEU A 48 1.13 11.95 -6.15
C LEU A 48 0.19 11.57 -5.00
N TRP A 49 -0.99 11.01 -5.32
CA TRP A 49 -2.10 10.89 -4.38
C TRP A 49 -2.39 9.48 -3.90
N SER A 50 -1.94 8.42 -4.58
CA SER A 50 -2.24 7.07 -4.12
C SER A 50 -1.49 6.72 -2.84
N ARG A 51 -2.25 6.30 -1.83
CA ARG A 51 -1.76 5.81 -0.54
C ARG A 51 -1.56 4.30 -0.54
N LEU A 52 -2.28 3.59 -1.42
CA LEU A 52 -2.34 2.13 -1.46
C LEU A 52 -1.47 1.51 -2.56
N ALA A 53 -1.11 2.27 -3.59
CA ALA A 53 -0.21 1.79 -4.64
C ALA A 53 1.22 1.59 -4.11
N SER A 54 1.83 0.48 -4.51
CA SER A 54 3.26 0.27 -4.31
C SER A 54 4.08 0.99 -5.37
N ARG A 55 3.63 0.93 -6.63
CA ARG A 55 4.23 1.61 -7.79
C ARG A 55 3.17 1.87 -8.86
N VAL A 56 3.40 2.89 -9.67
CA VAL A 56 2.58 3.22 -10.85
C VAL A 56 3.43 3.04 -12.10
N PHE A 57 2.83 2.43 -13.13
CA PHE A 57 3.50 2.13 -14.38
C PHE A 57 2.69 2.64 -15.58
N ALA A 58 3.38 3.20 -16.58
CA ALA A 58 2.83 3.44 -17.90
C ALA A 58 3.18 2.27 -18.84
N VAL A 59 2.19 1.71 -19.53
CA VAL A 59 2.41 0.60 -20.47
C VAL A 59 2.89 1.18 -21.80
N LEU A 60 4.14 0.86 -22.18
CA LEU A 60 4.76 1.33 -23.40
C LEU A 60 4.48 0.43 -24.60
N GLY A 61 4.35 -0.89 -24.36
CA GLY A 61 4.08 -1.86 -25.42
C GLY A 61 3.58 -3.20 -24.90
N ARG A 62 2.79 -3.86 -25.75
CA ARG A 62 2.33 -5.24 -25.57
C ARG A 62 2.61 -6.00 -26.83
N PHE A 63 3.23 -7.15 -26.74
CA PHE A 63 3.62 -7.96 -27.88
C PHE A 63 3.65 -9.44 -27.51
N GLU A 64 3.81 -10.31 -28.49
CA GLU A 64 4.11 -11.71 -28.29
C GLU A 64 5.63 -11.89 -28.22
N ALA A 65 6.10 -12.77 -27.33
CA ALA A 65 7.49 -13.16 -27.22
C ALA A 65 7.56 -14.59 -26.70
N GLN A 66 7.79 -15.52 -27.59
CA GLN A 66 7.95 -16.94 -27.24
C GLN A 66 9.39 -17.24 -26.83
N ASP A 67 10.33 -16.71 -27.58
CA ASP A 67 11.76 -16.92 -27.43
C ASP A 67 12.57 -15.60 -27.35
N ALA A 68 13.90 -15.74 -27.34
CA ALA A 68 14.80 -14.61 -27.17
C ALA A 68 14.88 -13.71 -28.41
N ASP A 69 14.62 -14.24 -29.59
CA ASP A 69 14.71 -13.47 -30.83
C ASP A 69 13.43 -12.68 -31.06
N GLU A 70 12.26 -13.30 -30.86
CA GLU A 70 10.97 -12.58 -30.88
C GLU A 70 10.93 -11.48 -29.80
N LEU A 71 11.49 -11.73 -28.60
CA LEU A 71 11.61 -10.72 -27.55
C LEU A 71 12.50 -9.56 -27.99
N TYR A 72 13.65 -9.86 -28.58
CA TYR A 72 14.58 -8.83 -29.06
C TYR A 72 13.93 -7.96 -30.14
N ASP A 73 13.39 -8.59 -31.19
CA ASP A 73 12.80 -7.90 -32.32
C ASP A 73 11.63 -6.99 -31.87
N SER A 74 10.73 -7.52 -31.03
CA SER A 74 9.59 -6.75 -30.53
C SER A 74 10.00 -5.56 -29.65
N VAL A 75 11.05 -5.68 -28.85
CA VAL A 75 11.57 -4.59 -28.03
C VAL A 75 12.35 -3.59 -28.89
N TYR A 76 13.07 -4.06 -29.90
CA TYR A 76 13.80 -3.22 -30.84
C TYR A 76 12.85 -2.32 -31.67
N ASP A 77 11.69 -2.83 -32.05
CA ASP A 77 10.69 -2.09 -32.84
C ASP A 77 10.02 -0.92 -32.10
N ILE A 78 10.16 -0.88 -30.75
CA ILE A 78 9.66 0.27 -29.98
C ILE A 78 10.52 1.51 -30.28
N ALA A 79 9.88 2.65 -30.51
CA ALA A 79 10.55 3.92 -30.81
C ALA A 79 11.16 4.56 -29.55
N TRP A 80 12.21 3.94 -29.00
CA TRP A 80 12.86 4.33 -27.75
C TRP A 80 13.37 5.76 -27.75
N GLU A 81 13.78 6.27 -28.91
CA GLU A 81 14.22 7.64 -29.13
C GLU A 81 13.14 8.70 -28.83
N THR A 82 11.87 8.30 -28.82
CA THR A 82 10.73 9.17 -28.44
C THR A 82 10.30 8.99 -26.99
N ILE A 83 10.85 7.99 -26.31
CA ILE A 83 10.45 7.60 -24.94
C ILE A 83 11.51 8.01 -23.92
N ILE A 84 12.79 7.77 -24.22
CA ILE A 84 13.90 7.98 -23.30
C ILE A 84 14.57 9.32 -23.60
N ARG A 85 14.68 10.17 -22.59
CA ARG A 85 15.36 11.45 -22.71
C ARG A 85 16.83 11.23 -23.09
N PRO A 86 17.39 11.99 -24.03
CA PRO A 86 18.81 11.88 -24.39
C PRO A 86 19.72 12.03 -23.18
N GLY A 87 20.58 11.05 -22.96
CA GLY A 87 21.54 11.02 -21.85
C GLY A 87 20.99 10.43 -20.56
N ALA A 88 19.70 10.06 -20.47
CA ALA A 88 19.17 9.35 -19.32
C ALA A 88 19.75 7.94 -19.22
N THR A 89 20.05 7.51 -17.99
CA THR A 89 20.46 6.15 -17.67
C THR A 89 19.23 5.24 -17.59
N ILE A 90 19.40 3.97 -17.96
CA ILE A 90 18.32 3.00 -17.99
C ILE A 90 18.61 1.77 -17.12
N ALA A 91 17.55 1.15 -16.63
CA ALA A 91 17.58 -0.24 -16.15
C ALA A 91 16.33 -0.98 -16.61
N ILE A 92 16.48 -2.29 -16.89
CA ILE A 92 15.36 -3.17 -17.17
C ILE A 92 15.36 -4.30 -16.16
N THR A 93 14.21 -4.51 -15.51
CA THR A 93 13.94 -5.71 -14.72
C THR A 93 12.87 -6.55 -15.41
N ALA A 94 12.89 -7.86 -15.21
CA ALA A 94 11.88 -8.75 -15.76
C ALA A 94 11.20 -9.57 -14.66
N ARG A 95 9.91 -9.84 -14.85
CA ARG A 95 9.12 -10.74 -14.00
C ARG A 95 8.30 -11.72 -14.85
N GLY A 96 8.02 -12.86 -14.26
CA GLY A 96 7.35 -13.95 -14.96
C GLY A 96 8.29 -14.67 -15.93
N VAL A 97 7.79 -15.74 -16.50
CA VAL A 97 8.54 -16.60 -17.43
C VAL A 97 7.61 -17.10 -18.53
N THR A 98 8.20 -17.49 -19.67
CA THR A 98 7.53 -18.25 -20.71
C THR A 98 8.12 -19.67 -20.77
N GLU A 99 7.67 -20.48 -21.68
CA GLU A 99 8.20 -21.83 -21.88
C GLU A 99 9.69 -21.81 -22.25
N GLN A 100 10.13 -20.84 -23.05
CA GLN A 100 11.52 -20.73 -23.51
C GLN A 100 12.30 -19.65 -22.73
N LEU A 101 11.65 -18.57 -22.27
CA LEU A 101 12.28 -17.52 -21.49
C LEU A 101 12.13 -17.79 -19.98
N ARG A 102 12.89 -18.75 -19.47
CA ARG A 102 12.81 -19.22 -18.08
C ARG A 102 13.66 -18.43 -17.09
N ASN A 103 14.58 -17.62 -17.58
CA ASN A 103 15.49 -16.83 -16.76
C ASN A 103 15.16 -15.33 -16.90
N THR A 104 14.61 -14.74 -15.86
CA THR A 104 14.21 -13.32 -15.86
C THR A 104 15.39 -12.37 -16.06
N ARG A 105 16.58 -12.70 -15.50
CA ARG A 105 17.80 -11.90 -15.72
C ARG A 105 18.23 -11.93 -17.18
N PHE A 106 18.20 -13.08 -17.83
CA PHE A 106 18.49 -13.22 -19.25
C PHE A 106 17.50 -12.41 -20.10
N SER A 107 16.19 -12.53 -19.81
CA SER A 107 15.15 -11.80 -20.54
C SER A 107 15.31 -10.28 -20.39
N ALA A 108 15.65 -9.79 -19.20
CA ALA A 108 15.92 -8.38 -18.98
C ALA A 108 17.15 -7.89 -19.76
N LEU A 109 18.22 -8.68 -19.79
CA LEU A 109 19.44 -8.34 -20.56
C LEU A 109 19.15 -8.33 -22.06
N ARG A 110 18.40 -9.31 -22.58
CA ARG A 110 18.03 -9.36 -24.00
C ARG A 110 17.19 -8.16 -24.43
N ALA A 111 16.19 -7.78 -23.61
CA ALA A 111 15.40 -6.58 -23.84
C ALA A 111 16.25 -5.29 -23.77
N LYS A 112 17.18 -5.22 -22.81
CA LYS A 112 18.12 -4.10 -22.68
C LYS A 112 19.02 -3.99 -23.94
N ASP A 113 19.52 -5.11 -24.44
CA ASP A 113 20.38 -5.09 -25.64
C ASP A 113 19.60 -4.56 -26.85
N ALA A 114 18.36 -5.04 -27.08
CA ALA A 114 17.50 -4.55 -28.15
C ALA A 114 17.23 -3.04 -28.05
N LEU A 115 16.90 -2.53 -26.86
CA LEU A 115 16.70 -1.10 -26.61
C LEU A 115 17.98 -0.29 -26.91
N CYS A 116 19.12 -0.75 -26.39
CA CYS A 116 20.39 -0.05 -26.59
C CYS A 116 20.82 -0.02 -28.07
N ASP A 117 20.58 -1.13 -28.81
CA ASP A 117 20.92 -1.23 -30.22
C ASP A 117 20.01 -0.32 -31.06
N ARG A 118 18.70 -0.27 -30.76
CA ARG A 118 17.78 0.69 -31.38
C ARG A 118 18.21 2.14 -31.20
N LEU A 119 18.54 2.54 -29.96
CA LEU A 119 19.01 3.90 -29.69
C LEU A 119 20.33 4.19 -30.37
N ALA A 120 21.26 3.24 -30.43
CA ALA A 120 22.52 3.39 -31.15
C ALA A 120 22.30 3.62 -32.65
N GLU A 121 21.38 2.89 -33.28
CA GLU A 121 21.04 3.05 -34.69
C GLU A 121 20.34 4.37 -34.99
N THR A 122 19.34 4.74 -34.18
CA THR A 122 18.48 5.89 -34.45
C THR A 122 19.10 7.22 -34.01
N THR A 123 19.88 7.23 -32.92
CA THR A 123 20.45 8.45 -32.34
C THR A 123 21.98 8.55 -32.45
N GLY A 124 22.62 7.48 -32.91
CA GLY A 124 24.10 7.39 -32.95
C GLY A 124 24.74 7.14 -31.57
N ARG A 125 23.96 7.00 -30.50
CA ARG A 125 24.46 6.80 -29.13
C ARG A 125 23.70 5.68 -28.44
N ARG A 126 24.46 4.77 -27.85
CA ARG A 126 23.92 3.71 -26.98
C ARG A 126 23.51 4.30 -25.63
N ALA A 127 22.41 3.81 -25.03
CA ALA A 127 22.02 4.22 -23.69
C ALA A 127 23.03 3.77 -22.64
N ASP A 128 23.27 4.63 -21.66
CA ASP A 128 24.02 4.29 -20.46
C ASP A 128 23.15 3.48 -19.49
N VAL A 129 23.73 2.50 -18.81
CA VAL A 129 23.00 1.58 -17.93
C VAL A 129 23.44 1.82 -16.48
N ASP A 130 22.48 2.16 -15.63
CA ASP A 130 22.64 2.17 -14.17
C ASP A 130 21.62 1.24 -13.53
N ALA A 131 22.08 0.11 -12.99
CA ALA A 131 21.20 -0.86 -12.37
C ALA A 131 20.77 -0.50 -10.94
N ALA A 132 21.49 0.42 -10.31
CA ALA A 132 21.28 0.81 -8.92
C ALA A 132 20.34 2.02 -8.79
N ASP A 133 20.56 3.03 -9.64
CA ASP A 133 19.82 4.29 -9.58
C ASP A 133 19.56 4.86 -11.00
N PRO A 134 18.75 4.18 -11.84
CA PRO A 134 18.47 4.61 -13.18
C PRO A 134 17.55 5.82 -13.23
N ASP A 135 17.70 6.67 -14.25
CA ASP A 135 16.73 7.72 -14.57
C ASP A 135 15.43 7.14 -15.13
N VAL A 136 15.54 6.01 -15.85
CA VAL A 136 14.41 5.30 -16.45
C VAL A 136 14.46 3.83 -16.07
N HIS A 137 13.53 3.39 -15.25
CA HIS A 137 13.37 1.99 -14.91
C HIS A 137 12.22 1.35 -15.69
N LEU A 138 12.53 0.31 -16.44
CA LEU A 138 11.58 -0.44 -17.25
C LEU A 138 11.29 -1.81 -16.63
N LEU A 139 10.02 -2.20 -16.65
CA LEU A 139 9.58 -3.52 -16.20
C LEU A 139 9.06 -4.34 -17.40
N LEU A 140 9.79 -5.40 -17.75
CA LEU A 140 9.35 -6.44 -18.67
C LEU A 140 8.53 -7.46 -17.91
N SER A 141 7.27 -7.68 -18.32
CA SER A 141 6.40 -8.70 -17.74
C SER A 141 6.12 -9.78 -18.76
N LEU A 142 6.45 -11.05 -18.42
CA LEU A 142 6.29 -12.21 -19.28
C LEU A 142 5.18 -13.11 -18.72
N ARG A 143 4.26 -13.55 -19.59
CA ARG A 143 3.21 -14.50 -19.20
C ARG A 143 2.78 -15.35 -20.40
N GLN A 144 3.05 -16.64 -20.36
CA GLN A 144 2.77 -17.55 -21.47
C GLN A 144 3.52 -17.08 -22.74
N ARG A 145 2.80 -16.65 -23.78
CA ARG A 145 3.34 -16.11 -25.04
C ARG A 145 3.30 -14.59 -25.12
N ARG A 146 2.81 -13.92 -24.08
CA ARG A 146 2.60 -12.47 -24.06
C ARG A 146 3.66 -11.78 -23.23
N ALA A 147 4.15 -10.68 -23.74
CA ALA A 147 5.03 -9.78 -23.05
C ALA A 147 4.42 -8.36 -23.00
N SER A 148 4.81 -7.62 -22.00
CA SER A 148 4.57 -6.16 -21.95
C SER A 148 5.77 -5.49 -21.33
N ILE A 149 6.10 -4.32 -21.85
CA ILE A 149 7.12 -3.45 -21.28
C ILE A 149 6.47 -2.17 -20.78
N SER A 150 6.83 -1.75 -19.56
CA SER A 150 6.21 -0.63 -18.89
C SER A 150 7.26 0.25 -18.23
N LEU A 151 7.05 1.56 -18.24
CA LEU A 151 7.87 2.53 -17.52
C LEU A 151 7.39 2.64 -16.08
N ASP A 152 8.29 2.52 -15.12
CA ASP A 152 8.02 2.80 -13.71
C ASP A 152 8.01 4.32 -13.47
N LEU A 153 6.82 4.89 -13.25
CA LEU A 153 6.67 6.31 -12.97
C LEU A 153 7.09 6.68 -11.55
N SER A 154 7.10 5.71 -10.65
CA SER A 154 7.32 5.94 -9.22
C SER A 154 8.80 6.14 -8.87
N GLY A 155 9.72 5.47 -9.57
CA GLY A 155 11.12 5.35 -9.15
C GLY A 155 11.23 4.48 -7.89
N ASP A 156 11.30 5.05 -6.72
CA ASP A 156 11.19 4.32 -5.45
C ASP A 156 9.73 3.88 -5.16
N PRO A 157 9.50 2.81 -4.36
CA PRO A 157 8.16 2.43 -3.93
C PRO A 157 7.42 3.58 -3.23
N LEU A 158 6.13 3.76 -3.53
CA LEU A 158 5.32 4.88 -3.02
C LEU A 158 5.10 4.83 -1.50
N PHE A 159 5.19 3.65 -0.88
CA PHE A 159 5.10 3.52 0.57
C PHE A 159 6.35 4.04 1.32
N LYS A 160 7.47 4.32 0.64
CA LYS A 160 8.64 4.98 1.22
C LYS A 160 8.37 6.48 1.37
N ARG A 161 7.48 6.87 2.29
CA ARG A 161 7.02 8.24 2.48
C ARG A 161 7.06 8.74 3.93
N LEU A 162 7.61 7.95 4.85
CA LEU A 162 7.79 8.40 6.23
C LEU A 162 8.83 9.54 6.26
N PRO A 163 8.57 10.60 7.02
CA PRO A 163 9.55 11.66 7.22
C PRO A 163 10.86 11.10 7.79
N PRO A 164 12.04 11.54 7.32
CA PRO A 164 13.32 11.00 7.80
C PRO A 164 13.50 11.08 9.32
N ALA A 165 12.99 12.13 9.96
CA ALA A 165 13.02 12.27 11.41
C ALA A 165 12.15 11.22 12.13
N ALA A 166 10.96 10.91 11.57
CA ALA A 166 10.10 9.87 12.08
C ALA A 166 10.71 8.49 11.85
N THR A 167 11.30 8.24 10.68
CA THR A 167 12.01 6.97 10.40
C THR A 167 13.09 6.70 11.43
N ARG A 168 13.96 7.68 11.71
CA ARG A 168 14.99 7.54 12.77
C ARG A 168 14.40 7.36 14.17
N ALA A 169 13.28 8.01 14.46
CA ALA A 169 12.61 7.86 15.75
C ALA A 169 12.01 6.46 15.94
N GLY A 170 11.64 5.79 14.85
CA GLY A 170 11.12 4.43 14.85
C GLY A 170 12.18 3.32 14.73
N GLU A 171 13.47 3.65 14.61
CA GLU A 171 14.52 2.63 14.52
C GLU A 171 14.48 1.64 15.70
N GLY A 172 14.52 0.35 15.37
CA GLY A 172 14.45 -0.73 16.37
C GLY A 172 13.04 -1.01 16.92
N ALA A 173 12.01 -0.33 16.41
CA ALA A 173 10.63 -0.58 16.74
C ALA A 173 9.83 -1.05 15.51
N HIS A 174 8.76 -1.78 15.75
CA HIS A 174 7.81 -2.09 14.69
C HIS A 174 7.03 -0.83 14.31
N VAL A 175 7.15 -0.41 13.06
CA VAL A 175 6.37 0.69 12.48
C VAL A 175 5.62 0.14 11.27
N LEU A 176 4.30 0.14 11.33
CA LEU A 176 3.48 -0.31 10.23
C LEU A 176 3.77 0.51 8.98
N ARG A 177 3.97 -0.17 7.84
CA ARG A 177 4.19 0.50 6.56
C ARG A 177 2.99 1.40 6.23
N PRO A 178 3.23 2.58 5.65
CA PRO A 178 2.17 3.55 5.36
C PRO A 178 1.05 3.05 4.46
N ASP A 179 1.31 2.14 3.52
CA ASP A 179 0.28 1.54 2.66
C ASP A 179 -0.65 0.59 3.42
N TYR A 180 -0.13 -0.18 4.39
CA TYR A 180 -0.97 -1.00 5.29
C TYR A 180 -1.77 -0.13 6.25
N ALA A 181 -1.17 0.92 6.79
CA ALA A 181 -1.89 1.90 7.61
C ALA A 181 -3.04 2.54 6.83
N ALA A 182 -2.79 2.95 5.58
CA ALA A 182 -3.81 3.49 4.70
C ALA A 182 -4.92 2.47 4.40
N LEU A 183 -4.59 1.18 4.24
CA LEU A 183 -5.59 0.12 4.04
C LEU A 183 -6.51 -0.01 5.26
N VAL A 184 -5.95 -0.06 6.47
CA VAL A 184 -6.73 -0.14 7.72
C VAL A 184 -7.68 1.07 7.83
N LEU A 185 -7.16 2.29 7.63
CA LEU A 185 -7.95 3.52 7.71
C LEU A 185 -9.02 3.61 6.62
N ALA A 186 -8.75 3.06 5.42
CA ALA A 186 -9.74 2.99 4.35
C ALA A 186 -10.91 2.05 4.70
N GLN A 187 -10.65 0.94 5.43
CA GLN A 187 -11.73 0.01 5.81
C GLN A 187 -12.71 0.63 6.83
N VAL A 188 -12.25 1.56 7.65
CA VAL A 188 -13.10 2.26 8.63
C VAL A 188 -13.64 3.59 8.11
N GLY A 189 -13.40 3.93 6.85
CA GLY A 189 -13.93 5.15 6.23
C GLY A 189 -13.34 6.45 6.78
N TRP A 190 -12.11 6.42 7.34
CA TRP A 190 -11.49 7.58 7.98
C TRP A 190 -11.43 8.81 7.07
N THR A 191 -11.15 8.65 5.78
CA THR A 191 -11.13 9.75 4.80
C THR A 191 -12.49 10.47 4.75
N ALA A 192 -13.59 9.70 4.64
CA ALA A 192 -14.94 10.29 4.62
C ALA A 192 -15.31 10.99 5.93
N LEU A 193 -14.85 10.45 7.06
CA LEU A 193 -15.02 11.12 8.36
C LEU A 193 -14.26 12.47 8.41
N CYS A 194 -13.03 12.54 7.88
CA CYS A 194 -12.24 13.77 7.81
C CYS A 194 -12.81 14.81 6.84
N GLU A 195 -13.53 14.38 5.79
CA GLU A 195 -14.13 15.23 4.78
C GLU A 195 -15.56 15.65 5.13
N ARG A 196 -16.12 15.10 6.21
CA ARG A 196 -17.48 15.41 6.66
C ARG A 196 -17.57 16.89 7.04
N GLU A 197 -18.56 17.59 6.50
CA GLU A 197 -18.94 18.92 6.96
C GLU A 197 -19.62 18.81 8.33
N LEU A 198 -19.12 19.59 9.30
CA LEU A 198 -19.71 19.67 10.63
C LEU A 198 -20.93 20.56 10.59
N THR A 199 -22.01 20.13 11.25
CA THR A 199 -23.24 20.92 11.42
C THR A 199 -23.12 21.89 12.59
N ALA A 200 -24.05 22.85 12.68
CA ALA A 200 -24.13 23.76 13.84
C ALA A 200 -24.30 22.99 15.16
N ASP A 201 -25.07 21.90 15.15
CA ASP A 201 -25.28 21.01 16.29
C ASP A 201 -23.98 20.28 16.71
N ASP A 202 -23.16 19.84 15.72
CA ASP A 202 -21.86 19.26 16.00
C ASP A 202 -20.94 20.27 16.72
N TYR A 203 -20.95 21.54 16.29
CA TYR A 203 -20.15 22.57 16.93
C TYR A 203 -20.67 22.95 18.33
N GLU A 204 -21.99 23.05 18.52
CA GLU A 204 -22.61 23.35 19.83
C GLU A 204 -22.32 22.25 20.85
N ASN A 205 -22.28 20.98 20.43
CA ASN A 205 -22.00 19.84 21.29
C ASN A 205 -20.52 19.42 21.31
N GLU A 206 -19.64 20.20 20.66
CA GLU A 206 -18.23 19.83 20.49
C GLU A 206 -18.03 18.39 19.93
N ALA A 207 -18.98 17.91 19.13
CA ALA A 207 -18.95 16.58 18.54
C ALA A 207 -18.04 16.58 17.30
N LEU A 208 -16.94 15.84 17.36
CA LEU A 208 -15.96 15.78 16.28
C LEU A 208 -15.85 14.38 15.67
N PRO A 209 -15.51 14.27 14.38
CA PRO A 209 -15.03 13.01 13.81
C PRO A 209 -13.88 12.47 14.65
N THR A 210 -13.99 11.22 15.10
CA THR A 210 -13.06 10.66 16.08
C THR A 210 -12.46 9.35 15.59
N LEU A 211 -11.12 9.25 15.62
CA LEU A 211 -10.38 8.02 15.42
C LEU A 211 -9.79 7.57 16.75
N ILE A 212 -10.01 6.32 17.12
CA ILE A 212 -9.38 5.70 18.29
C ILE A 212 -8.43 4.63 17.77
N ASP A 213 -7.13 4.83 18.00
CA ASP A 213 -6.11 3.81 17.77
C ASP A 213 -5.86 3.06 19.09
N ALA A 214 -6.47 1.90 19.21
CA ALA A 214 -6.52 1.10 20.44
C ALA A 214 -5.25 0.25 20.65
N SER A 215 -4.35 0.17 19.66
CA SER A 215 -3.01 -0.41 19.76
C SER A 215 -2.12 0.29 18.76
N CYS A 216 -1.53 1.40 19.19
CA CYS A 216 -0.85 2.32 18.27
C CYS A 216 0.58 1.88 17.90
N ALA A 217 1.09 0.79 18.50
CA ALA A 217 2.40 0.20 18.18
C ALA A 217 3.50 1.25 17.97
N GLY A 218 4.15 1.27 16.81
CA GLY A 218 5.16 2.26 16.46
C GLY A 218 4.60 3.59 15.91
N GLY A 219 3.28 3.81 15.89
CA GLY A 219 2.66 5.05 15.45
C GLY A 219 2.41 5.17 13.93
N GLY A 220 2.60 4.11 13.16
CA GLY A 220 2.39 4.13 11.70
C GLY A 220 0.97 4.51 11.30
N LEU A 221 -0.05 3.97 11.98
CA LEU A 221 -1.47 4.32 11.79
C LEU A 221 -1.71 5.81 12.09
N LEU A 222 -1.16 6.32 13.17
CA LEU A 222 -1.34 7.71 13.59
C LEU A 222 -0.78 8.69 12.57
N LEU A 223 0.43 8.43 12.03
CA LEU A 223 1.03 9.29 11.03
C LEU A 223 0.17 9.35 9.76
N GLU A 224 -0.31 8.20 9.29
CA GLU A 224 -1.15 8.15 8.11
C GLU A 224 -2.54 8.76 8.36
N ALA A 225 -3.11 8.59 9.56
CA ALA A 225 -4.38 9.22 9.95
C ALA A 225 -4.30 10.76 9.92
N VAL A 226 -3.19 11.33 10.42
CA VAL A 226 -2.97 12.79 10.35
C VAL A 226 -2.73 13.25 8.91
N ASN A 227 -2.00 12.49 8.09
CA ASN A 227 -1.82 12.82 6.67
C ASN A 227 -3.15 12.84 5.91
N ILE A 228 -4.10 11.96 6.25
CA ILE A 228 -5.45 11.95 5.68
C ILE A 228 -6.25 13.17 6.18
N LEU A 229 -6.25 13.43 7.49
CA LEU A 229 -6.94 14.57 8.09
C LEU A 229 -6.50 15.90 7.47
N THR A 230 -5.21 16.08 7.27
CA THR A 230 -4.62 17.29 6.70
C THR A 230 -4.63 17.32 5.17
N ASP A 231 -5.24 16.36 4.53
CA ASP A 231 -5.27 16.17 3.06
C ASP A 231 -3.88 16.29 2.40
N ARG A 232 -2.87 15.81 3.09
CA ARG A 232 -1.50 15.85 2.60
C ARG A 232 -1.30 14.78 1.53
N ALA A 233 -0.90 15.19 0.35
CA ALA A 233 -0.58 14.27 -0.73
C ALA A 233 0.63 13.39 -0.36
N PRO A 234 0.53 12.04 -0.40
CA PRO A 234 1.60 11.14 0.02
C PRO A 234 2.90 11.31 -0.77
N GLY A 235 2.80 11.73 -2.04
CA GLY A 235 3.94 11.97 -2.90
C GLY A 235 4.57 13.36 -2.80
N ALA A 236 3.94 14.32 -2.09
CA ALA A 236 4.36 15.73 -2.14
C ALA A 236 5.77 16.03 -1.59
N ALA A 237 6.27 15.18 -0.70
CA ALA A 237 7.62 15.34 -0.11
C ALA A 237 8.71 14.57 -0.86
N ARG A 238 8.38 13.92 -1.97
CA ARG A 238 9.33 13.13 -2.74
C ARG A 238 10.13 14.03 -3.69
N GLU A 239 11.45 13.88 -3.68
CA GLU A 239 12.37 14.73 -4.46
C GLU A 239 12.65 14.19 -5.86
N ARG A 240 12.49 12.86 -6.09
CA ARG A 240 12.81 12.23 -7.37
C ARG A 240 11.73 11.25 -7.80
N TRP A 241 11.44 11.26 -9.09
CA TRP A 241 10.43 10.40 -9.72
C TRP A 241 10.98 9.64 -10.92
N GLY A 242 10.46 8.45 -11.16
CA GLY A 242 10.87 7.61 -12.30
C GLY A 242 10.45 8.16 -13.66
N PHE A 243 9.51 9.11 -13.71
CA PHE A 243 9.09 9.75 -14.96
C PHE A 243 9.98 10.92 -15.40
N GLU A 244 10.94 11.38 -14.57
CA GLU A 244 11.79 12.51 -14.92
C GLU A 244 12.73 12.21 -16.11
N GLY A 245 13.11 10.96 -16.28
CA GLY A 245 13.86 10.49 -17.46
C GLY A 245 13.02 10.21 -18.70
N TRP A 246 11.71 10.32 -18.62
CA TRP A 246 10.78 10.11 -19.71
C TRP A 246 10.73 11.34 -20.64
N GLN A 247 10.79 11.11 -21.96
CA GLN A 247 10.76 12.21 -22.93
C GLN A 247 9.43 12.98 -22.92
N LEU A 248 8.33 12.32 -22.56
CA LEU A 248 7.01 12.93 -22.45
C LEU A 248 6.79 13.65 -21.10
N HIS A 249 7.78 13.65 -20.20
CA HIS A 249 7.62 14.34 -18.91
C HIS A 249 7.34 15.84 -19.11
N ASP A 250 6.21 16.28 -18.55
CA ASP A 250 5.80 17.68 -18.50
C ASP A 250 6.01 18.23 -17.08
N ALA A 251 7.13 18.95 -16.90
CA ALA A 251 7.49 19.54 -15.62
C ALA A 251 6.52 20.65 -15.18
N ALA A 252 5.89 21.35 -16.14
CA ALA A 252 4.94 22.42 -15.81
C ALA A 252 3.63 21.84 -15.27
N LEU A 253 3.12 20.77 -15.89
CA LEU A 253 1.97 20.03 -15.40
C LEU A 253 2.24 19.43 -14.02
N TRP A 254 3.44 18.86 -13.81
CA TRP A 254 3.81 18.29 -12.50
C TRP A 254 3.82 19.35 -11.40
N GLU A 255 4.43 20.53 -11.64
CA GLU A 255 4.43 21.63 -10.69
C GLU A 255 3.02 22.18 -10.40
N GLN A 256 2.14 22.19 -11.41
CA GLN A 256 0.73 22.55 -11.22
C GLN A 256 0.03 21.58 -10.25
N LEU A 257 0.24 20.27 -10.39
CA LEU A 257 -0.34 19.27 -9.49
C LEU A 257 0.24 19.36 -8.07
N LEU A 258 1.53 19.68 -7.94
CA LEU A 258 2.12 19.95 -6.62
C LEU A 258 1.56 21.23 -5.98
N ALA A 259 1.28 22.27 -6.76
CA ALA A 259 0.64 23.49 -6.28
C ALA A 259 -0.79 23.20 -5.78
N GLU A 260 -1.60 22.45 -6.57
CA GLU A 260 -2.91 21.96 -6.16
C GLU A 260 -2.84 21.19 -4.82
N ALA A 261 -1.86 20.30 -4.69
CA ALA A 261 -1.69 19.52 -3.46
C ALA A 261 -1.37 20.39 -2.24
N ARG A 262 -0.54 21.44 -2.41
CA ARG A 262 -0.24 22.40 -1.34
C ARG A 262 -1.47 23.25 -0.94
N GLU A 263 -2.28 23.66 -1.91
CA GLU A 263 -3.52 24.38 -1.68
C GLU A 263 -4.53 23.53 -0.91
N ARG A 264 -4.70 22.25 -1.29
CA ARG A 264 -5.56 21.30 -0.59
C ARG A 264 -5.10 21.05 0.85
N GLU A 265 -3.80 20.82 1.07
CA GLU A 265 -3.24 20.68 2.42
C GLU A 265 -3.47 21.96 3.25
N ALA A 266 -3.31 23.15 2.66
CA ALA A 266 -3.55 24.42 3.33
C ALA A 266 -5.03 24.59 3.72
N ALA A 267 -5.96 24.28 2.83
CA ALA A 267 -7.39 24.34 3.09
C ALA A 267 -7.82 23.33 4.18
N ALA A 268 -7.21 22.15 4.21
CA ALA A 268 -7.53 21.11 5.18
C ALA A 268 -6.96 21.38 6.59
N ARG A 269 -6.13 22.40 6.79
CA ARG A 269 -5.57 22.75 8.12
C ARG A 269 -6.63 23.15 9.15
N GLU A 270 -7.76 23.62 8.70
CA GLU A 270 -8.89 24.02 9.55
C GLU A 270 -9.83 22.84 9.86
N ARG A 271 -9.62 21.67 9.26
CA ARG A 271 -10.41 20.48 9.57
C ARG A 271 -10.20 20.07 11.03
N GLN A 272 -11.31 19.78 11.69
CA GLN A 272 -11.33 19.39 13.08
C GLN A 272 -11.67 17.89 13.19
N ALA A 273 -10.84 17.16 13.90
CA ALA A 273 -11.08 15.76 14.26
C ALA A 273 -10.27 15.44 15.52
N ARG A 274 -10.69 14.43 16.27
CA ARG A 274 -9.92 13.86 17.38
C ARG A 274 -9.24 12.58 16.93
N ILE A 275 -7.98 12.43 17.30
CA ILE A 275 -7.23 11.18 17.14
C ILE A 275 -6.73 10.80 18.52
N VAL A 276 -7.36 9.80 19.13
CA VAL A 276 -7.01 9.28 20.47
C VAL A 276 -6.16 8.03 20.30
N ALA A 277 -4.99 8.00 20.92
CA ALA A 277 -4.03 6.93 20.79
C ALA A 277 -3.71 6.29 22.13
N VAL A 278 -3.79 4.96 22.16
CA VAL A 278 -3.41 4.16 23.32
C VAL A 278 -2.59 2.95 22.90
N ASP A 279 -1.82 2.42 23.82
CA ASP A 279 -1.24 1.10 23.72
C ASP A 279 -1.14 0.48 25.11
N ILE A 280 -1.44 -0.81 25.19
CA ILE A 280 -1.31 -1.58 26.42
C ILE A 280 0.17 -1.77 26.79
N ASP A 281 1.07 -1.75 25.79
CA ASP A 281 2.52 -1.73 25.98
C ASP A 281 3.03 -0.28 26.12
N PRO A 282 3.51 0.13 27.31
CA PRO A 282 4.05 1.48 27.50
C PRO A 282 5.25 1.80 26.62
N ALA A 283 6.03 0.79 26.18
CA ALA A 283 7.19 0.98 25.32
C ALA A 283 6.75 1.30 23.88
N ALA A 284 5.75 0.60 23.37
CA ALA A 284 5.11 0.87 22.07
C ALA A 284 4.54 2.29 22.06
N ARG A 285 3.71 2.64 23.06
CA ARG A 285 3.14 3.99 23.19
C ARG A 285 4.21 5.09 23.19
N LYS A 286 5.29 4.93 23.97
CA LYS A 286 6.38 5.90 24.01
C LYS A 286 7.07 6.08 22.66
N THR A 287 7.17 5.00 21.88
CA THR A 287 7.70 5.06 20.52
C THR A 287 6.77 5.83 19.60
N ALA A 288 5.46 5.54 19.64
CA ALA A 288 4.44 6.26 18.87
C ALA A 288 4.43 7.77 19.20
N GLU A 289 4.49 8.14 20.49
CA GLU A 289 4.60 9.54 20.94
C GLU A 289 5.81 10.24 20.33
N ARG A 290 6.98 9.57 20.33
CA ARG A 290 8.21 10.09 19.74
C ARG A 290 8.09 10.25 18.22
N MET A 291 7.53 9.26 17.53
CA MET A 291 7.31 9.27 16.08
C MET A 291 6.39 10.45 15.68
N VAL A 292 5.24 10.58 16.32
CA VAL A 292 4.26 11.65 16.11
C VAL A 292 4.88 13.02 16.37
N LYS A 293 5.68 13.15 17.43
CA LYS A 293 6.40 14.40 17.74
C LYS A 293 7.44 14.74 16.66
N CYS A 294 8.23 13.77 16.21
CA CYS A 294 9.25 13.96 15.18
C CYS A 294 8.64 14.28 13.79
N ALA A 295 7.43 13.81 13.51
CA ALA A 295 6.67 14.17 12.32
C ALA A 295 6.03 15.58 12.40
N GLY A 296 6.07 16.24 13.57
CA GLY A 296 5.41 17.55 13.79
C GLY A 296 3.90 17.44 14.07
N TYR A 297 3.39 16.26 14.39
CA TYR A 297 1.95 15.97 14.49
C TYR A 297 1.42 15.94 15.93
N LYS A 298 2.23 16.34 16.92
CA LYS A 298 1.86 16.28 18.34
C LYS A 298 0.52 16.95 18.66
N ARG A 299 0.15 18.00 17.95
CA ARG A 299 -1.11 18.75 18.19
C ARG A 299 -2.37 18.01 17.76
N PHE A 300 -2.22 16.99 16.90
CA PHE A 300 -3.35 16.26 16.31
C PHE A 300 -3.68 14.97 17.06
N VAL A 301 -2.77 14.48 17.91
CA VAL A 301 -2.89 13.17 18.54
C VAL A 301 -2.87 13.31 20.04
N ASP A 302 -3.90 12.80 20.68
CA ASP A 302 -4.06 12.76 22.13
C ASP A 302 -3.73 11.36 22.67
N PHE A 303 -2.66 11.25 23.46
CA PHE A 303 -2.22 10.00 24.05
C PHE A 303 -2.75 9.85 25.46
N CYS A 304 -3.45 8.76 25.74
CA CYS A 304 -4.04 8.52 27.06
C CYS A 304 -3.70 7.13 27.61
N ALA A 305 -4.16 6.85 28.83
CA ALA A 305 -3.99 5.54 29.45
C ALA A 305 -4.89 4.49 28.78
N ALA A 306 -4.40 3.26 28.63
CA ALA A 306 -5.11 2.14 28.01
C ALA A 306 -6.21 1.57 28.94
N LYS A 307 -7.23 2.41 29.19
CA LYS A 307 -8.46 2.07 29.94
C LYS A 307 -9.64 2.62 29.17
N SER A 308 -10.65 1.82 28.92
CA SER A 308 -11.81 2.18 28.11
C SER A 308 -12.47 3.49 28.57
N ALA A 309 -12.69 3.68 29.87
CA ALA A 309 -13.26 4.89 30.41
C ALA A 309 -12.40 6.14 30.12
N THR A 310 -11.06 6.04 30.21
CA THR A 310 -10.15 7.13 29.89
C THR A 310 -10.18 7.43 28.40
N VAL A 311 -10.19 6.41 27.55
CA VAL A 311 -10.27 6.57 26.10
C VAL A 311 -11.55 7.28 25.68
N LEU A 312 -12.69 6.89 26.28
CA LEU A 312 -14.00 7.51 26.01
C LEU A 312 -14.07 8.95 26.51
N ASP A 313 -13.46 9.25 27.65
CA ASP A 313 -13.34 10.62 28.16
C ASP A 313 -12.56 11.51 27.19
N HIS A 314 -11.42 11.04 26.68
CA HIS A 314 -10.64 11.75 25.66
C HIS A 314 -11.33 11.82 24.29
N ALA A 315 -12.13 10.81 23.93
CA ALA A 315 -12.92 10.82 22.69
C ALA A 315 -14.02 11.89 22.74
N GLY A 316 -14.58 12.17 23.92
CA GLY A 316 -15.63 13.17 24.11
C GLY A 316 -16.89 12.88 23.29
N ALA A 317 -17.65 13.93 22.95
CA ALA A 317 -18.75 13.81 22.01
C ALA A 317 -18.26 13.55 20.59
N VAL A 318 -18.90 12.63 19.86
CA VAL A 318 -18.46 12.18 18.54
C VAL A 318 -19.48 12.51 17.45
N ALA A 319 -19.03 13.08 16.35
CA ALA A 319 -19.81 13.28 15.12
C ALA A 319 -19.64 12.11 14.12
N GLY A 320 -19.22 11.00 14.61
CA GLY A 320 -18.84 9.78 13.90
C GLY A 320 -17.48 9.30 14.40
N ALA A 321 -17.33 8.00 14.58
CA ALA A 321 -16.12 7.43 15.13
C ALA A 321 -15.65 6.21 14.33
N ALA A 322 -14.37 5.91 14.44
CA ALA A 322 -13.76 4.68 13.96
C ALA A 322 -12.75 4.17 14.99
N VAL A 323 -12.65 2.86 15.14
CA VAL A 323 -11.67 2.21 16.01
C VAL A 323 -10.71 1.39 15.15
N VAL A 324 -9.41 1.62 15.33
CA VAL A 324 -8.37 0.87 14.63
C VAL A 324 -7.36 0.29 15.61
N ALA A 325 -6.63 -0.73 15.22
CA ALA A 325 -5.54 -1.28 16.00
C ALA A 325 -4.52 -2.02 15.11
N ASP A 326 -3.24 -1.94 15.47
CA ASP A 326 -2.20 -2.84 14.97
C ASP A 326 -1.66 -3.70 16.12
N THR A 327 -2.09 -4.95 16.18
CA THR A 327 -1.68 -5.89 17.23
C THR A 327 -0.66 -6.92 16.74
N THR A 328 -0.12 -6.76 15.53
CA THR A 328 0.81 -7.73 14.94
C THR A 328 2.08 -7.94 15.76
N GLU A 329 2.54 -6.89 16.45
CA GLU A 329 3.72 -6.94 17.31
C GLU A 329 3.40 -6.86 18.81
N THR A 330 2.14 -6.87 19.17
CA THR A 330 1.74 -6.90 20.60
C THR A 330 2.28 -8.17 21.26
N PRO A 331 3.03 -8.06 22.36
CA PRO A 331 3.51 -9.23 23.10
C PRO A 331 2.37 -10.16 23.50
N LEU A 332 2.57 -11.47 23.39
CA LEU A 332 1.54 -12.45 23.73
C LEU A 332 1.03 -12.29 25.18
N SER A 333 1.88 -11.86 26.11
CA SER A 333 1.51 -11.58 27.49
C SER A 333 0.54 -10.40 27.66
N LEU A 334 0.51 -9.48 26.69
CA LEU A 334 -0.37 -8.29 26.69
C LEU A 334 -1.56 -8.43 25.72
N MET A 335 -1.58 -9.48 24.92
CA MET A 335 -2.60 -9.66 23.87
C MET A 335 -4.01 -9.74 24.44
N HIS A 336 -4.19 -10.42 25.57
CA HIS A 336 -5.48 -10.53 26.23
C HIS A 336 -6.03 -9.15 26.64
N ASP A 337 -5.17 -8.32 27.22
CA ASP A 337 -5.56 -6.98 27.68
C ASP A 337 -5.87 -6.06 26.50
N ALA A 338 -5.08 -6.16 25.41
CA ALA A 338 -5.34 -5.41 24.17
C ALA A 338 -6.72 -5.78 23.57
N MET A 339 -7.02 -7.08 23.47
CA MET A 339 -8.32 -7.54 22.96
C MET A 339 -9.48 -7.16 23.90
N THR A 340 -9.24 -7.15 25.21
CA THR A 340 -10.23 -6.72 26.20
C THR A 340 -10.57 -5.24 26.02
N LEU A 341 -9.56 -4.39 25.87
CA LEU A 341 -9.75 -2.95 25.61
C LEU A 341 -10.58 -2.72 24.34
N ILE A 342 -10.22 -3.35 23.22
CA ILE A 342 -10.95 -3.24 21.95
C ILE A 342 -12.41 -3.69 22.13
N GLY A 343 -12.63 -4.79 22.85
CA GLY A 343 -13.96 -5.32 23.15
C GLY A 343 -14.80 -4.42 24.04
N GLU A 344 -14.20 -3.73 25.00
CA GLU A 344 -14.86 -2.73 25.84
C GLU A 344 -15.25 -1.50 25.04
N LEU A 345 -14.34 -0.96 24.21
CA LEU A 345 -14.62 0.18 23.32
C LEU A 345 -15.77 -0.15 22.36
N ARG A 346 -15.77 -1.33 21.74
CA ARG A 346 -16.83 -1.74 20.83
C ARG A 346 -18.22 -1.82 21.51
N ARG A 347 -18.27 -2.12 22.80
CA ARG A 347 -19.53 -2.20 23.56
C ARG A 347 -19.99 -0.87 24.16
N ALA A 348 -19.15 0.17 24.06
CA ALA A 348 -19.50 1.49 24.55
C ALA A 348 -20.64 2.10 23.71
N PRO A 349 -21.69 2.62 24.33
CA PRO A 349 -22.82 3.21 23.60
C PRO A 349 -22.42 4.34 22.64
N GLU A 350 -21.42 5.11 23.00
CA GLU A 350 -20.87 6.22 22.24
C GLU A 350 -20.22 5.76 20.92
N LEU A 351 -19.76 4.51 20.89
CA LEU A 351 -19.08 3.89 19.75
C LEU A 351 -19.90 2.76 19.10
N ALA A 352 -21.18 2.61 19.46
CA ALA A 352 -22.01 1.48 19.01
C ALA A 352 -22.14 1.36 17.48
N ALA A 353 -22.02 2.48 16.75
CA ALA A 353 -22.05 2.52 15.28
C ALA A 353 -20.65 2.65 14.66
N ALA A 354 -19.58 2.66 15.46
CA ALA A 354 -18.22 2.85 14.96
C ALA A 354 -17.70 1.57 14.31
N PRO A 355 -17.20 1.62 13.07
CA PRO A 355 -16.50 0.50 12.47
C PRO A 355 -15.21 0.21 13.24
N VAL A 356 -14.87 -1.06 13.35
CA VAL A 356 -13.64 -1.54 13.99
C VAL A 356 -12.81 -2.28 12.95
N ALA A 357 -11.56 -1.88 12.74
CA ALA A 357 -10.62 -2.59 11.89
C ALA A 357 -9.32 -2.83 12.64
N ALA A 358 -8.90 -4.08 12.73
CA ALA A 358 -7.64 -4.43 13.36
C ALA A 358 -6.78 -5.32 12.47
N LEU A 359 -5.50 -5.02 12.47
CA LEU A 359 -4.48 -5.87 11.92
C LEU A 359 -4.02 -6.84 13.01
N THR A 360 -4.22 -8.15 12.78
CA THR A 360 -3.98 -9.18 13.80
C THR A 360 -3.22 -10.35 13.20
N ARG A 361 -2.49 -11.08 14.03
CA ARG A 361 -1.99 -12.42 13.67
C ARG A 361 -3.12 -13.42 13.75
N ASP A 362 -3.22 -14.32 12.79
CA ASP A 362 -4.14 -15.48 12.78
C ASP A 362 -5.65 -15.18 12.97
N GLY A 363 -6.12 -14.00 12.59
CA GLY A 363 -7.52 -13.65 12.77
C GLY A 363 -7.95 -13.65 14.24
N LEU A 364 -7.14 -13.08 15.11
CA LEU A 364 -7.30 -13.17 16.56
C LEU A 364 -8.45 -12.31 17.07
N LEU A 365 -8.74 -11.17 16.40
CA LEU A 365 -9.78 -10.24 16.85
C LEU A 365 -11.16 -10.90 16.88
N ALA A 366 -11.58 -11.49 15.77
CA ALA A 366 -12.88 -12.14 15.66
C ALA A 366 -13.06 -13.25 16.69
N ARG A 367 -12.02 -14.05 16.92
CA ARG A 367 -12.03 -15.11 17.92
C ARG A 367 -12.10 -14.56 19.34
N ALA A 368 -11.32 -13.53 19.67
CA ALA A 368 -11.27 -12.94 21.01
C ALA A 368 -12.59 -12.23 21.38
N LEU A 369 -13.24 -11.62 20.40
CA LEU A 369 -14.49 -10.90 20.60
C LEU A 369 -15.75 -11.74 20.36
N HIS A 370 -15.61 -13.05 20.05
CA HIS A 370 -16.71 -13.94 19.69
C HIS A 370 -17.62 -13.33 18.61
N ALA A 371 -17.02 -12.65 17.63
CA ALA A 371 -17.69 -11.98 16.53
C ALA A 371 -17.21 -12.55 15.19
N GLU A 372 -18.08 -12.56 14.18
CA GLU A 372 -17.64 -12.84 12.82
C GLU A 372 -17.25 -11.52 12.12
N PRO A 373 -16.06 -11.43 11.50
CA PRO A 373 -15.70 -10.23 10.77
C PRO A 373 -16.57 -10.10 9.52
N GLU A 374 -17.08 -8.92 9.26
CA GLU A 374 -17.79 -8.64 8.00
C GLU A 374 -16.85 -8.73 6.81
N ARG A 375 -15.57 -8.42 7.04
CA ARG A 375 -14.50 -8.58 6.06
C ARG A 375 -13.23 -9.07 6.74
N SER A 376 -12.58 -10.05 6.14
CA SER A 376 -11.24 -10.48 6.52
C SER A 376 -10.35 -10.50 5.28
N ILE A 377 -9.23 -9.78 5.33
CA ILE A 377 -8.27 -9.64 4.24
C ILE A 377 -6.95 -10.25 4.73
N ALA A 378 -6.49 -11.30 4.06
CA ALA A 378 -5.15 -11.83 4.29
C ALA A 378 -4.11 -10.84 3.76
N VAL A 379 -3.16 -10.47 4.60
CA VAL A 379 -2.10 -9.50 4.28
C VAL A 379 -0.76 -9.99 4.81
N MET A 380 0.33 -9.41 4.32
CA MET A 380 1.69 -9.79 4.73
C MET A 380 2.51 -8.54 5.09
N PRO A 381 2.17 -7.83 6.17
CA PRO A 381 3.01 -6.74 6.64
C PRO A 381 4.37 -7.31 7.06
N ASN A 382 5.46 -6.68 6.61
CA ASN A 382 6.84 -7.11 6.91
C ASN A 382 7.16 -8.57 6.55
N ASN A 383 6.48 -9.14 5.53
CA ASN A 383 6.56 -10.55 5.10
C ASN A 383 6.07 -11.57 6.16
N GLU A 384 5.34 -11.15 7.15
CA GLU A 384 4.66 -12.03 8.10
C GLU A 384 3.17 -12.13 7.79
N GLU A 385 2.60 -13.31 7.93
CA GLU A 385 1.16 -13.53 7.70
C GLU A 385 0.35 -12.84 8.79
N ALA A 386 -0.61 -12.02 8.38
CA ALA A 386 -1.57 -11.36 9.24
C ALA A 386 -2.95 -11.29 8.55
N ALA A 387 -3.97 -10.98 9.30
CA ALA A 387 -5.30 -10.69 8.80
C ALA A 387 -5.71 -9.28 9.19
N LEU A 388 -6.19 -8.52 8.23
CA LEU A 388 -6.96 -7.31 8.51
C LEU A 388 -8.42 -7.73 8.67
N GLU A 389 -8.91 -7.64 9.90
CA GLU A 389 -10.28 -7.99 10.27
C GLU A 389 -11.09 -6.72 10.47
N VAL A 390 -12.24 -6.64 9.82
CA VAL A 390 -13.16 -5.51 9.91
C VAL A 390 -14.47 -6.00 10.52
N LEU A 391 -14.84 -5.38 11.62
CA LEU A 391 -16.11 -5.56 12.31
C LEU A 391 -16.94 -4.29 12.16
N ASP A 392 -18.24 -4.43 12.05
CA ASP A 392 -19.17 -3.31 12.02
C ASP A 392 -18.76 -2.27 10.94
N LEU A 393 -18.80 -2.68 9.66
CA LEU A 393 -18.53 -1.79 8.53
C LEU A 393 -19.45 -0.56 8.60
N ALA A 394 -18.85 0.62 8.53
CA ALA A 394 -19.61 1.84 8.35
C ALA A 394 -20.43 1.73 7.06
N ARG A 395 -21.75 1.72 7.16
CA ARG A 395 -22.62 1.92 6.01
C ARG A 395 -22.45 3.37 5.60
N ILE A 396 -21.58 3.63 4.63
CA ILE A 396 -21.49 4.93 3.99
C ILE A 396 -22.84 5.14 3.31
N ALA A 397 -23.62 6.09 3.82
CA ALA A 397 -24.91 6.44 3.25
C ALA A 397 -24.67 6.95 1.83
N GLY A 398 -25.03 6.13 0.80
CA GLY A 398 -24.92 6.49 -0.60
C GLY A 398 -24.35 5.44 -1.54
N GLU A 399 -23.78 4.34 -1.05
CA GLU A 399 -23.41 3.23 -1.93
C GLU A 399 -24.60 2.30 -2.15
N GLU A 400 -25.28 2.44 -3.29
CA GLU A 400 -26.21 1.43 -3.79
C GLU A 400 -25.46 0.10 -3.95
N GLN A 401 -26.10 -0.96 -3.48
CA GLN A 401 -25.65 -2.34 -3.60
C GLN A 401 -25.42 -2.69 -5.07
N GLY A 402 -24.20 -2.51 -5.57
CA GLY A 402 -23.72 -3.11 -6.79
C GLY A 402 -23.37 -4.58 -6.52
N ASP A 403 -24.16 -5.44 -7.09
CA ASP A 403 -24.03 -6.88 -7.30
C ASP A 403 -23.01 -7.67 -6.47
N GLY A 404 -23.62 -8.57 -5.72
CA GLY A 404 -23.09 -9.68 -4.93
C GLY A 404 -21.70 -10.21 -5.28
N VAL A 405 -20.68 -9.69 -4.63
CA VAL A 405 -19.42 -10.41 -4.47
C VAL A 405 -19.67 -11.55 -3.49
N ARG A 406 -19.82 -12.78 -4.00
CA ARG A 406 -19.80 -13.98 -3.17
C ARG A 406 -18.53 -13.97 -2.32
N VAL A 407 -18.67 -13.73 -1.02
CA VAL A 407 -17.63 -13.94 -0.03
C VAL A 407 -17.15 -15.39 -0.19
N ARG A 408 -15.95 -15.58 -0.68
CA ARG A 408 -15.31 -16.90 -0.63
C ARG A 408 -15.08 -17.19 0.86
N ARG A 409 -15.75 -18.21 1.36
CA ARG A 409 -15.48 -18.79 2.68
C ARG A 409 -13.96 -18.96 2.82
N PRO A 410 -13.36 -18.66 3.98
CA PRO A 410 -11.94 -18.90 4.21
C PRO A 410 -11.63 -20.36 3.86
N LEU A 411 -10.60 -20.57 3.08
CA LEU A 411 -10.07 -21.88 2.78
C LEU A 411 -9.73 -22.54 4.12
N ARG A 412 -10.51 -23.54 4.52
CA ARG A 412 -10.14 -24.41 5.64
C ARG A 412 -8.71 -24.87 5.38
N ALA A 413 -7.82 -24.60 6.31
CA ALA A 413 -6.47 -25.14 6.33
C ALA A 413 -6.59 -26.64 6.06
N ARG A 414 -6.08 -27.10 4.91
CA ARG A 414 -5.90 -28.54 4.68
C ARG A 414 -4.92 -29.01 5.75
N ARG A 415 -5.42 -29.77 6.71
CA ARG A 415 -4.55 -30.63 7.53
C ARG A 415 -3.72 -31.43 6.53
N ILE A 416 -2.44 -31.18 6.53
CA ILE A 416 -1.47 -32.10 5.92
C ILE A 416 -1.41 -33.27 6.88
N ASP A 417 -2.12 -34.34 6.55
CA ASP A 417 -1.96 -35.61 7.23
C ASP A 417 -0.51 -36.05 7.04
N ALA A 418 0.21 -36.19 8.15
CA ALA A 418 1.57 -36.66 8.24
C ALA A 418 1.65 -38.19 8.01
N ALA A 419 1.09 -38.68 6.91
CA ALA A 419 1.09 -40.08 6.54
C ALA A 419 1.24 -40.22 5.02
N SER A 420 2.43 -39.87 4.50
CA SER A 420 3.00 -40.43 3.26
C SER A 420 4.38 -39.83 2.98
N ALA A 421 5.34 -40.14 3.85
CA ALA A 421 6.74 -40.08 3.48
C ALA A 421 7.06 -41.34 2.68
N PRO A 422 7.64 -41.26 1.45
CA PRO A 422 8.16 -42.43 0.79
C PRO A 422 9.42 -42.91 1.52
N GLU A 423 9.41 -44.19 1.92
CA GLU A 423 10.58 -44.90 2.43
C GLU A 423 11.70 -44.85 1.40
N HIS A 424 12.76 -44.12 1.66
CA HIS A 424 14.02 -44.28 0.99
C HIS A 424 14.66 -45.58 1.45
N ARG A 425 14.45 -46.66 0.68
CA ARG A 425 15.31 -47.87 0.73
C ARG A 425 16.71 -47.47 0.28
N GLY A 426 17.65 -47.63 1.21
CA GLY A 426 19.07 -47.47 0.95
C GLY A 426 19.56 -48.49 -0.04
N LEU A 427 20.37 -48.03 -0.97
CA LEU A 427 21.32 -48.81 -1.72
C LEU A 427 22.73 -48.33 -1.34
N LEU A 428 23.36 -49.08 -0.47
CA LEU A 428 24.81 -49.03 -0.27
C LEU A 428 25.49 -49.56 -1.53
N PRO A 429 26.55 -48.95 -2.06
CA PRO A 429 27.42 -49.59 -3.03
C PRO A 429 28.46 -50.43 -2.31
N ASP A 430 28.56 -51.70 -2.76
CA ASP A 430 29.57 -52.65 -2.37
C ASP A 430 30.99 -52.15 -2.64
N ARG A 431 31.84 -52.45 -1.67
CA ARG A 431 33.31 -52.39 -1.81
C ARG A 431 33.79 -53.53 -2.74
N VAL A 432 34.54 -53.16 -3.74
CA VAL A 432 35.55 -54.01 -4.39
C VAL A 432 36.77 -53.10 -4.52
N GLY A 433 37.90 -53.27 -3.94
CA GLY A 433 38.81 -54.38 -3.81
C GLY A 433 39.81 -54.39 -4.95
N GLU A 434 41.01 -53.88 -4.66
CA GLU A 434 42.35 -54.26 -5.18
C GLU A 434 42.53 -54.48 -6.70
N GLY A 435 43.51 -53.70 -7.24
CA GLY A 435 44.14 -53.91 -8.52
C GLY A 435 44.94 -52.71 -8.96
#